data_b5cbb82874cba5dcea5151e77adeb43e
#
_entry.id   b5cbb82874cba5dcea5151e77adeb43e
#
_cell.length_a   1.000
_cell.length_b   1.000
_cell.length_c   1.000
_cell.angle_alpha   90.00
_cell.angle_beta   90.00
_cell.angle_gamma   90.00
#
_symmetry.space_group_name_H-M   'P 1'
#
loop_
_entity.id
_entity.type
_entity.pdbx_description
1 polymer ?
#
loop_
_entity_poly.entity_id
_entity_poly.type
_entity_poly.pdbx_seq_one_letter_code
_entity_poly.pdbx_strand_id
1 'polypeptide(L)'
;MCALLALTLFATSGAAADLTDSLKAGKADLKSVGVLAFGPDGVLFVGDSMGGQIFAIDTQDRTPSTASALEVMGLTGKIAAMLGTMPDQIALNDIAVNPASKKTYVSVSRGIGVNATPVIVRIDTTGKLEVLSLDNVKYSSVALPNPVNASTGGRGGNNRLQAITDIAFVDNRVFVAGLSNEEFSSTLRAIAFPFNSADKGTNVEIWHGSHNQFETNSPIRTFLPYKVNGEQTILASYTCTPLVKVPVSSLKPGAKVMGTTIAEFGAGNTPLDMIAYSKGGKNYILMSNTSRGVMKFSADGLEGFSPITKQVQDKAGVPYETIATMTNVVQMDQFDAQHVVILEKSGDLRTVALP
;
A
#
# COMPACT_ATOMS: atom_id res chain seq x y z
N MET A 1 -59.85 -30.92 -9.64
CA MET A 1 -58.88 -30.81 -8.53
C MET A 1 -57.50 -30.78 -9.11
N CYS A 2 -56.92 -29.60 -9.28
CA CYS A 2 -55.50 -29.44 -9.68
C CYS A 2 -54.68 -29.16 -8.46
N ALA A 3 -53.76 -30.05 -8.13
CA ALA A 3 -52.81 -29.87 -7.05
C ALA A 3 -51.61 -29.02 -7.53
N LEU A 4 -51.46 -27.81 -6.98
CA LEU A 4 -50.23 -27.01 -7.17
C LEU A 4 -49.12 -27.57 -6.24
N LEU A 5 -48.07 -28.09 -6.84
CA LEU A 5 -46.84 -28.45 -6.17
C LEU A 5 -45.99 -27.17 -6.00
N ALA A 6 -45.89 -26.65 -4.79
CA ALA A 6 -44.97 -25.52 -4.48
C ALA A 6 -43.56 -26.07 -4.33
N LEU A 7 -42.68 -25.72 -5.26
CA LEU A 7 -41.25 -26.03 -5.22
C LEU A 7 -40.56 -24.95 -4.34
N THR A 8 -40.22 -25.30 -3.09
CA THR A 8 -39.38 -24.43 -2.22
C THR A 8 -37.93 -24.56 -2.64
N LEU A 9 -37.39 -23.54 -3.32
CA LEU A 9 -35.93 -23.41 -3.49
C LEU A 9 -35.28 -23.00 -2.16
N PHE A 10 -34.57 -23.92 -1.55
CA PHE A 10 -33.61 -23.59 -0.50
C PHE A 10 -32.38 -22.97 -1.14
N ALA A 11 -32.25 -21.64 -1.05
CA ALA A 11 -30.99 -20.96 -1.33
C ALA A 11 -30.01 -21.30 -0.18
N THR A 12 -29.09 -22.23 -0.45
CA THR A 12 -27.94 -22.43 0.43
C THR A 12 -27.03 -21.21 0.28
N SER A 13 -27.06 -20.30 1.26
CA SER A 13 -26.02 -19.29 1.40
C SER A 13 -24.72 -20.02 1.72
N GLY A 14 -23.90 -20.29 0.72
CA GLY A 14 -22.53 -20.72 0.93
C GLY A 14 -21.82 -19.64 1.75
N ALA A 15 -21.43 -19.94 3.00
CA ALA A 15 -20.54 -19.06 3.74
C ALA A 15 -19.28 -18.88 2.90
N ALA A 16 -18.90 -17.63 2.66
CA ALA A 16 -17.59 -17.34 2.03
C ALA A 16 -16.52 -18.02 2.89
N ALA A 17 -15.63 -18.80 2.24
CA ALA A 17 -14.54 -19.44 2.95
C ALA A 17 -13.69 -18.37 3.65
N ASP A 18 -13.37 -18.60 4.93
CA ASP A 18 -12.47 -17.73 5.68
C ASP A 18 -11.09 -17.76 4.98
N LEU A 19 -10.58 -16.59 4.63
CA LEU A 19 -9.28 -16.46 3.95
C LEU A 19 -8.14 -17.05 4.77
N THR A 20 -8.30 -17.16 6.09
CA THR A 20 -7.31 -17.76 6.99
C THR A 20 -7.26 -19.28 6.95
N ASP A 21 -8.24 -19.96 6.33
CA ASP A 21 -8.23 -21.42 6.16
C ASP A 21 -7.08 -21.91 5.29
N SER A 22 -6.58 -21.06 4.39
CA SER A 22 -5.43 -21.35 3.52
C SER A 22 -4.07 -21.19 4.20
N LEU A 23 -4.03 -20.58 5.39
CA LEU A 23 -2.81 -20.27 6.12
C LEU A 23 -2.38 -21.46 7.00
N LYS A 24 -1.07 -21.71 7.11
CA LYS A 24 -0.50 -22.81 7.89
C LYS A 24 0.34 -22.26 9.03
N ALA A 25 0.24 -22.92 10.21
CA ALA A 25 1.05 -22.56 11.35
C ALA A 25 2.55 -22.81 11.07
N GLY A 26 3.39 -21.85 11.47
CA GLY A 26 4.83 -21.94 11.28
C GLY A 26 5.52 -20.62 11.66
N LYS A 27 6.78 -20.50 11.28
CA LYS A 27 7.57 -19.28 11.44
C LYS A 27 7.55 -18.50 10.14
N ALA A 28 7.02 -17.25 10.17
CA ALA A 28 7.11 -16.33 9.06
C ALA A 28 8.51 -15.68 9.03
N ASP A 29 9.43 -16.27 8.24
CA ASP A 29 10.85 -15.89 8.17
C ASP A 29 11.06 -14.73 7.19
N LEU A 30 10.62 -13.52 7.57
CA LEU A 30 10.81 -12.29 6.82
C LEU A 30 12.30 -11.86 6.83
N LYS A 31 12.82 -11.44 5.68
CA LYS A 31 14.18 -10.86 5.56
C LYS A 31 14.15 -9.34 5.67
N SER A 32 13.03 -8.71 5.36
CA SER A 32 12.73 -7.30 5.58
C SER A 32 11.24 -7.12 5.80
N VAL A 33 10.84 -5.99 6.35
CA VAL A 33 9.46 -5.58 6.44
C VAL A 33 9.34 -4.16 5.87
N GLY A 34 8.64 -4.05 4.75
CA GLY A 34 8.36 -2.78 4.08
C GLY A 34 6.89 -2.42 4.24
N VAL A 35 6.19 -2.45 3.12
CA VAL A 35 4.78 -2.08 3.00
C VAL A 35 3.83 -3.11 3.59
N LEU A 36 2.71 -2.61 4.13
CA LEU A 36 1.66 -3.38 4.79
C LEU A 36 0.31 -3.10 4.13
N ALA A 37 -0.57 -4.10 4.08
CA ALA A 37 -1.98 -3.89 3.74
C ALA A 37 -2.85 -4.90 4.48
N PHE A 38 -4.03 -4.49 4.95
CA PHE A 38 -5.01 -5.42 5.47
C PHE A 38 -5.92 -5.97 4.37
N GLY A 39 -6.13 -7.27 4.43
CA GLY A 39 -7.26 -7.95 3.81
C GLY A 39 -8.39 -8.17 4.82
N PRO A 40 -9.47 -8.86 4.43
CA PRO A 40 -10.52 -9.27 5.36
C PRO A 40 -9.99 -10.26 6.40
N ASP A 41 -10.81 -10.53 7.41
CA ASP A 41 -10.58 -11.53 8.47
C ASP A 41 -9.27 -11.34 9.26
N GLY A 42 -8.75 -10.09 9.32
CA GLY A 42 -7.52 -9.77 10.03
C GLY A 42 -6.26 -10.33 9.39
N VAL A 43 -6.29 -10.65 8.10
CA VAL A 43 -5.10 -11.04 7.33
C VAL A 43 -4.28 -9.80 7.01
N LEU A 44 -3.04 -9.77 7.48
CA LEU A 44 -2.06 -8.73 7.16
C LEU A 44 -1.14 -9.20 6.03
N PHE A 45 -1.16 -8.48 4.91
CA PHE A 45 -0.18 -8.66 3.85
C PHE A 45 1.05 -7.83 4.12
N VAL A 46 2.22 -8.44 3.89
CA VAL A 46 3.54 -7.85 4.20
C VAL A 46 4.47 -8.00 3.02
N GLY A 47 5.03 -6.88 2.56
CA GLY A 47 6.05 -6.86 1.53
C GLY A 47 7.45 -7.10 2.12
N ASP A 48 8.08 -8.24 1.77
CA ASP A 48 9.46 -8.55 2.09
C ASP A 48 10.34 -8.33 0.84
N SER A 49 10.81 -7.10 0.64
CA SER A 49 11.63 -6.73 -0.52
C SER A 49 12.96 -7.48 -0.55
N MET A 50 13.63 -7.66 0.59
CA MET A 50 14.92 -8.37 0.65
C MET A 50 14.75 -9.86 0.33
N GLY A 51 13.70 -10.50 0.85
CA GLY A 51 13.32 -11.87 0.51
C GLY A 51 12.73 -12.00 -0.90
N GLY A 52 12.18 -10.92 -1.47
CA GLY A 52 11.44 -10.93 -2.74
C GLY A 52 10.16 -11.74 -2.64
N GLN A 53 9.41 -11.56 -1.55
CA GLN A 53 8.21 -12.31 -1.22
C GLN A 53 7.10 -11.43 -0.68
N ILE A 54 5.87 -11.88 -0.85
CA ILE A 54 4.71 -11.36 -0.12
C ILE A 54 4.28 -12.41 0.90
N PHE A 55 4.08 -11.98 2.14
CA PHE A 55 3.50 -12.79 3.20
C PHE A 55 2.04 -12.38 3.43
N ALA A 56 1.20 -13.35 3.76
CA ALA A 56 -0.13 -13.17 4.33
C ALA A 56 -0.10 -13.79 5.73
N ILE A 57 -0.35 -12.98 6.76
CA ILE A 57 -0.22 -13.36 8.17
C ILE A 57 -1.56 -13.22 8.85
N ASP A 58 -2.04 -14.28 9.51
CA ASP A 58 -3.20 -14.22 10.39
C ASP A 58 -2.82 -13.50 11.69
N THR A 59 -3.26 -12.26 11.83
CA THR A 59 -3.02 -11.48 13.06
C THR A 59 -3.89 -11.92 14.23
N GLN A 60 -4.90 -12.75 14.01
CA GLN A 60 -5.95 -13.15 14.96
C GLN A 60 -6.72 -11.95 15.54
N ASP A 61 -6.62 -10.81 14.89
CA ASP A 61 -7.18 -9.54 15.37
C ASP A 61 -8.48 -9.22 14.63
N ARG A 62 -9.58 -9.78 15.12
CA ARG A 62 -10.91 -9.71 14.50
C ARG A 62 -11.96 -9.03 15.37
N THR A 63 -11.60 -8.64 16.60
CA THR A 63 -12.55 -8.04 17.55
C THR A 63 -12.88 -6.61 17.12
N PRO A 64 -14.12 -6.30 16.75
CA PRO A 64 -14.51 -4.95 16.39
C PRO A 64 -14.24 -3.94 17.51
N SER A 65 -13.80 -2.75 17.14
CA SER A 65 -13.61 -1.61 18.03
C SER A 65 -14.47 -0.43 17.60
N THR A 66 -15.01 0.29 18.59
CA THR A 66 -15.73 1.56 18.40
C THR A 66 -14.86 2.77 18.69
N ALA A 67 -13.54 2.59 18.87
CA ALA A 67 -12.63 3.70 19.09
C ALA A 67 -12.67 4.67 17.91
N SER A 68 -12.65 5.96 18.22
CA SER A 68 -12.69 7.05 17.24
C SER A 68 -11.37 7.82 17.11
N ALA A 69 -10.38 7.48 17.93
CA ALA A 69 -9.07 8.13 17.91
C ALA A 69 -7.96 7.22 18.43
N LEU A 70 -6.76 7.49 17.98
CA LEU A 70 -5.50 6.95 18.48
C LEU A 70 -4.47 8.09 18.50
N GLU A 71 -3.68 8.18 19.56
CA GLU A 71 -2.57 9.12 19.64
C GLU A 71 -1.38 8.48 20.39
N VAL A 72 -0.22 8.46 19.75
CA VAL A 72 1.04 7.99 20.33
C VAL A 72 2.15 8.95 19.96
N MET A 73 2.48 9.84 20.86
CA MET A 73 3.61 10.77 20.67
C MET A 73 4.94 10.06 20.91
N GLY A 74 5.95 10.39 20.09
CA GLY A 74 7.30 9.83 20.17
C GLY A 74 7.37 8.33 19.96
N LEU A 75 6.58 7.79 19.01
CA LEU A 75 6.48 6.37 18.73
C LEU A 75 7.84 5.73 18.44
N THR A 76 8.73 6.39 17.68
CA THR A 76 10.08 5.89 17.40
C THR A 76 10.87 5.60 18.69
N GLY A 77 10.83 6.51 19.66
CA GLY A 77 11.51 6.34 20.95
C GLY A 77 10.88 5.22 21.79
N LYS A 78 9.55 5.10 21.80
CA LYS A 78 8.83 4.03 22.51
C LYS A 78 9.15 2.65 21.92
N ILE A 79 9.20 2.53 20.58
CA ILE A 79 9.60 1.29 19.91
C ILE A 79 11.06 0.95 20.20
N ALA A 80 11.96 1.95 20.14
CA ALA A 80 13.37 1.75 20.48
C ALA A 80 13.56 1.21 21.89
N ALA A 81 12.88 1.80 22.86
CA ALA A 81 12.90 1.34 24.27
C ALA A 81 12.35 -0.09 24.40
N MET A 82 11.24 -0.40 23.76
CA MET A 82 10.63 -1.74 23.76
C MET A 82 11.54 -2.80 23.14
N LEU A 83 12.28 -2.44 22.08
CA LEU A 83 13.20 -3.35 21.38
C LEU A 83 14.62 -3.36 21.93
N GLY A 84 14.91 -2.59 22.98
CA GLY A 84 16.25 -2.51 23.62
C GLY A 84 17.31 -1.93 22.69
N THR A 85 17.00 -0.82 22.00
CA THR A 85 17.92 -0.15 21.09
C THR A 85 17.76 1.37 21.17
N MET A 86 18.53 2.11 20.37
CA MET A 86 18.44 3.58 20.30
C MET A 86 17.46 4.03 19.20
N PRO A 87 16.84 5.21 19.31
CA PRO A 87 15.89 5.72 18.32
C PRO A 87 16.47 5.84 16.90
N ASP A 88 17.74 6.16 16.75
CA ASP A 88 18.45 6.24 15.47
C ASP A 88 18.67 4.87 14.80
N GLN A 89 18.43 3.78 15.53
CA GLN A 89 18.45 2.40 15.05
C GLN A 89 17.05 1.88 14.67
N ILE A 90 16.05 2.76 14.65
CA ILE A 90 14.67 2.41 14.27
C ILE A 90 14.27 3.17 13.02
N ALA A 91 13.84 2.44 12.00
CA ALA A 91 13.12 3.01 10.87
C ALA A 91 11.66 2.50 10.89
N LEU A 92 10.72 3.44 10.88
CA LEU A 92 9.29 3.15 10.67
C LEU A 92 9.07 3.20 9.16
N ASN A 93 8.70 2.05 8.58
CA ASN A 93 8.65 1.93 7.12
C ASN A 93 7.24 2.19 6.58
N ASP A 94 6.20 1.68 7.27
CA ASP A 94 4.81 1.79 6.83
C ASP A 94 3.85 1.58 8.01
N ILE A 95 2.58 1.97 7.82
CA ILE A 95 1.48 1.71 8.76
C ILE A 95 0.28 1.10 8.03
N ALA A 96 -0.44 0.21 8.72
CA ALA A 96 -1.73 -0.29 8.27
C ALA A 96 -2.70 -0.40 9.45
N VAL A 97 -3.93 0.06 9.26
CA VAL A 97 -4.99 0.00 10.26
C VAL A 97 -5.86 -1.23 10.02
N ASN A 98 -6.02 -2.08 11.03
CA ASN A 98 -6.99 -3.15 10.93
C ASN A 98 -8.41 -2.57 10.90
N PRO A 99 -9.19 -2.77 9.83
CA PRO A 99 -10.50 -2.13 9.68
C PRO A 99 -11.52 -2.56 10.73
N ALA A 100 -11.36 -3.74 11.34
CA ALA A 100 -12.25 -4.23 12.40
C ALA A 100 -11.84 -3.69 13.78
N SER A 101 -10.63 -3.96 14.22
CA SER A 101 -10.17 -3.66 15.58
C SER A 101 -9.69 -2.22 15.80
N LYS A 102 -9.45 -1.49 14.69
CA LYS A 102 -8.83 -0.15 14.69
C LYS A 102 -7.41 -0.12 15.28
N LYS A 103 -6.79 -1.27 15.51
CA LYS A 103 -5.37 -1.31 15.86
C LYS A 103 -4.52 -0.95 14.65
N THR A 104 -3.48 -0.19 14.90
CA THR A 104 -2.51 0.21 13.87
C THR A 104 -1.30 -0.71 13.94
N TYR A 105 -0.92 -1.28 12.80
CA TYR A 105 0.27 -2.09 12.63
C TYR A 105 1.35 -1.25 11.98
N VAL A 106 2.57 -1.34 12.49
CA VAL A 106 3.72 -0.57 12.01
C VAL A 106 4.82 -1.53 11.60
N SER A 107 5.28 -1.44 10.39
CA SER A 107 6.46 -2.15 9.94
C SER A 107 7.73 -1.40 10.36
N VAL A 108 8.64 -2.10 11.01
CA VAL A 108 9.81 -1.54 11.68
C VAL A 108 11.07 -2.26 11.27
N SER A 109 12.10 -1.51 10.87
CA SER A 109 13.46 -2.02 10.74
C SER A 109 14.24 -1.67 12.02
N ARG A 110 14.71 -2.69 12.74
CA ARG A 110 15.63 -2.54 13.88
C ARG A 110 17.07 -2.73 13.41
N GLY A 111 17.87 -1.69 13.49
CA GLY A 111 19.22 -1.60 12.92
C GLY A 111 19.22 -0.84 11.59
N ILE A 112 20.39 -0.69 11.00
CA ILE A 112 20.62 0.09 9.79
C ILE A 112 21.07 -0.82 8.63
N GLY A 113 20.62 -0.47 7.42
CA GLY A 113 21.06 -1.10 6.19
C GLY A 113 20.48 -2.50 5.97
N VAL A 114 21.21 -3.31 5.21
CA VAL A 114 20.74 -4.64 4.75
C VAL A 114 20.61 -5.70 5.85
N ASN A 115 21.22 -5.47 7.01
CA ASN A 115 21.19 -6.37 8.14
C ASN A 115 20.18 -5.96 9.21
N ALA A 116 19.33 -4.97 8.94
CA ALA A 116 18.28 -4.58 9.85
C ALA A 116 17.30 -5.74 10.09
N THR A 117 16.93 -5.96 11.34
CA THR A 117 15.98 -7.01 11.73
C THR A 117 14.56 -6.51 11.50
N PRO A 118 13.72 -7.25 10.75
CA PRO A 118 12.30 -6.90 10.56
C PRO A 118 11.50 -7.14 11.84
N VAL A 119 10.65 -6.17 12.20
CA VAL A 119 9.72 -6.26 13.32
C VAL A 119 8.39 -5.66 12.90
N ILE A 120 7.28 -6.27 13.30
CA ILE A 120 5.94 -5.69 13.17
C ILE A 120 5.45 -5.34 14.57
N VAL A 121 5.11 -4.09 14.80
CA VAL A 121 4.56 -3.60 16.07
C VAL A 121 3.08 -3.33 15.89
N ARG A 122 2.25 -3.90 16.77
CA ARG A 122 0.82 -3.64 16.86
C ARG A 122 0.58 -2.63 17.96
N ILE A 123 -0.23 -1.63 17.68
CA ILE A 123 -0.61 -0.55 18.59
C ILE A 123 -2.13 -0.62 18.78
N ASP A 124 -2.60 -0.83 20.00
CA ASP A 124 -4.03 -0.83 20.26
C ASP A 124 -4.59 0.61 20.38
N THR A 125 -5.90 0.71 20.47
CA THR A 125 -6.60 2.01 20.51
C THR A 125 -6.37 2.79 21.82
N THR A 126 -5.67 2.21 22.80
CA THR A 126 -5.21 2.91 24.02
C THR A 126 -3.76 3.41 23.89
N GLY A 127 -3.09 3.11 22.77
CA GLY A 127 -1.70 3.45 22.53
C GLY A 127 -0.69 2.44 23.10
N LYS A 128 -1.14 1.26 23.56
CA LYS A 128 -0.27 0.19 24.03
C LYS A 128 0.41 -0.49 22.84
N LEU A 129 1.73 -0.63 22.90
CA LEU A 129 2.56 -1.27 21.89
C LEU A 129 2.80 -2.74 22.24
N GLU A 130 2.79 -3.59 21.21
CA GLU A 130 3.11 -5.01 21.32
C GLU A 130 3.81 -5.48 20.03
N VAL A 131 4.86 -6.31 20.17
CA VAL A 131 5.48 -6.96 19.02
C VAL A 131 4.57 -8.08 18.53
N LEU A 132 4.22 -8.08 17.24
CA LEU A 132 3.57 -9.22 16.62
C LEU A 132 4.56 -10.37 16.50
N SER A 133 4.32 -11.47 17.22
CA SER A 133 5.17 -12.65 17.08
C SER A 133 5.02 -13.26 15.69
N LEU A 134 6.17 -13.50 15.04
CA LEU A 134 6.25 -14.21 13.77
C LEU A 134 6.63 -15.68 13.92
N ASP A 135 6.89 -16.11 15.15
CA ASP A 135 7.08 -17.51 15.49
C ASP A 135 5.73 -18.18 15.77
N ASN A 136 5.46 -19.33 15.20
CA ASN A 136 4.22 -20.09 15.37
C ASN A 136 2.94 -19.28 15.04
N VAL A 137 2.96 -18.54 13.95
CA VAL A 137 1.81 -17.79 13.41
C VAL A 137 1.24 -18.53 12.19
N LYS A 138 -0.08 -18.42 11.94
CA LYS A 138 -0.64 -18.90 10.68
C LYS A 138 -0.26 -17.92 9.57
N TYR A 139 0.38 -18.43 8.53
CA TYR A 139 0.77 -17.61 7.37
C TYR A 139 0.82 -18.41 6.08
N SER A 140 0.86 -17.72 4.97
CA SER A 140 1.34 -18.21 3.68
C SER A 140 2.26 -17.18 3.06
N SER A 141 3.08 -17.57 2.11
CA SER A 141 3.92 -16.65 1.35
C SER A 141 4.01 -17.06 -0.10
N VAL A 142 4.30 -16.08 -0.96
CA VAL A 142 4.55 -16.29 -2.37
C VAL A 142 5.80 -15.53 -2.80
N ALA A 143 6.74 -16.24 -3.45
CA ALA A 143 7.97 -15.65 -3.98
C ALA A 143 7.68 -14.94 -5.31
N LEU A 144 8.24 -13.75 -5.48
CA LEU A 144 8.26 -13.05 -6.77
C LEU A 144 9.31 -13.73 -7.67
N PRO A 145 8.98 -14.11 -8.93
CA PRO A 145 9.89 -14.89 -9.76
C PRO A 145 11.10 -14.08 -10.27
N ASN A 146 10.96 -12.77 -10.36
CA ASN A 146 11.95 -11.89 -11.00
C ASN A 146 12.16 -10.57 -10.24
N PRO A 147 12.38 -10.58 -8.91
CA PRO A 147 12.61 -9.34 -8.17
C PRO A 147 13.93 -8.71 -8.60
N VAL A 148 14.01 -7.38 -8.59
CA VAL A 148 15.24 -6.67 -8.94
C VAL A 148 16.43 -7.12 -8.10
N ASN A 149 17.60 -7.22 -8.70
CA ASN A 149 18.81 -7.68 -8.00
C ASN A 149 19.30 -6.64 -6.96
N ALA A 150 19.97 -7.16 -5.91
CA ALA A 150 20.67 -6.35 -4.93
C ALA A 150 21.94 -5.74 -5.58
N SER A 151 21.78 -4.71 -6.37
CA SER A 151 22.88 -3.89 -6.87
C SER A 151 22.90 -2.56 -6.15
N THR A 152 24.06 -1.92 -6.07
CA THR A 152 24.14 -0.53 -5.63
C THR A 152 23.38 0.33 -6.63
N GLY A 153 22.21 0.81 -6.25
CA GLY A 153 21.44 1.78 -7.02
C GLY A 153 22.21 3.09 -7.16
N GLY A 154 21.87 3.88 -8.15
CA GLY A 154 22.34 5.27 -8.25
C GLY A 154 22.11 5.99 -6.91
N ARG A 155 23.11 6.65 -6.36
CA ARG A 155 23.19 7.23 -5.01
C ARG A 155 23.48 6.24 -3.87
N GLY A 156 24.01 5.04 -4.15
CA GLY A 156 24.51 4.10 -3.12
C GLY A 156 23.44 3.29 -2.39
N GLY A 157 22.17 3.32 -2.84
CA GLY A 157 21.09 2.53 -2.26
C GLY A 157 21.07 1.08 -2.77
N ASN A 158 20.44 0.19 -2.01
CA ASN A 158 20.19 -1.18 -2.44
C ASN A 158 18.89 -1.27 -3.25
N ASN A 159 19.01 -1.51 -4.57
CA ASN A 159 17.85 -1.60 -5.46
C ASN A 159 16.86 -2.71 -5.05
N ARG A 160 17.32 -3.76 -4.36
CA ARG A 160 16.46 -4.83 -3.87
C ARG A 160 15.33 -4.32 -2.95
N LEU A 161 15.57 -3.25 -2.20
CA LEU A 161 14.55 -2.62 -1.36
C LEU A 161 13.38 -2.03 -2.19
N GLN A 162 13.57 -1.85 -3.49
CA GLN A 162 12.54 -1.38 -4.42
C GLN A 162 11.82 -2.53 -5.15
N ALA A 163 12.10 -3.80 -4.80
CA ALA A 163 11.39 -4.95 -5.40
C ALA A 163 9.89 -4.94 -5.07
N ILE A 164 9.54 -4.38 -3.90
CA ILE A 164 8.16 -4.16 -3.45
C ILE A 164 8.13 -2.77 -2.84
N THR A 165 7.42 -1.85 -3.48
CA THR A 165 7.35 -0.44 -3.07
C THR A 165 5.98 -0.07 -2.51
N ASP A 166 4.93 -0.83 -2.87
CA ASP A 166 3.60 -0.67 -2.33
C ASP A 166 2.75 -1.93 -2.60
N ILE A 167 1.73 -2.18 -1.77
CA ILE A 167 0.79 -3.30 -1.91
C ILE A 167 -0.63 -2.86 -1.55
N ALA A 168 -1.62 -3.48 -2.20
CA ALA A 168 -3.03 -3.31 -1.86
C ALA A 168 -3.80 -4.61 -2.08
N PHE A 169 -4.83 -4.87 -1.27
CA PHE A 169 -5.71 -6.04 -1.43
C PHE A 169 -7.09 -5.61 -1.92
N VAL A 170 -7.51 -6.12 -3.06
CA VAL A 170 -8.85 -5.90 -3.65
C VAL A 170 -9.28 -7.12 -4.46
N ASP A 171 -10.55 -7.50 -4.36
CA ASP A 171 -11.16 -8.56 -5.17
C ASP A 171 -10.37 -9.87 -5.14
N ASN A 172 -10.00 -10.34 -3.94
CA ASN A 172 -9.19 -11.53 -3.70
C ASN A 172 -7.85 -11.55 -4.45
N ARG A 173 -7.26 -10.38 -4.67
CA ARG A 173 -5.93 -10.22 -5.25
C ARG A 173 -5.09 -9.25 -4.45
N VAL A 174 -3.83 -9.58 -4.29
CA VAL A 174 -2.80 -8.66 -3.79
C VAL A 174 -2.15 -7.99 -5.00
N PHE A 175 -2.38 -6.69 -5.14
CA PHE A 175 -1.65 -5.88 -6.10
C PHE A 175 -0.31 -5.49 -5.50
N VAL A 176 0.75 -5.61 -6.29
CA VAL A 176 2.13 -5.36 -5.84
C VAL A 176 2.83 -4.49 -6.85
N ALA A 177 3.28 -3.32 -6.43
CA ALA A 177 4.14 -2.44 -7.20
C ALA A 177 5.61 -2.64 -6.80
N GLY A 178 6.52 -2.43 -7.74
CA GLY A 178 7.95 -2.46 -7.46
C GLY A 178 8.79 -2.58 -8.73
N LEU A 179 10.06 -2.89 -8.54
CA LEU A 179 10.98 -3.16 -9.63
C LEU A 179 11.20 -4.66 -9.83
N SER A 180 11.31 -5.05 -11.08
CA SER A 180 11.76 -6.38 -11.51
C SER A 180 13.16 -6.32 -12.14
N ASN A 181 13.74 -7.48 -12.43
CA ASN A 181 14.99 -7.58 -13.19
C ASN A 181 14.78 -7.67 -14.72
N GLU A 182 13.57 -7.36 -15.17
CA GLU A 182 13.26 -7.29 -16.60
C GLU A 182 13.80 -5.99 -17.23
N GLU A 183 13.85 -5.94 -18.56
CA GLU A 183 14.28 -4.75 -19.34
C GLU A 183 13.48 -3.50 -18.94
N PHE A 184 12.16 -3.61 -18.89
CA PHE A 184 11.27 -2.61 -18.30
C PHE A 184 11.05 -3.00 -16.84
N SER A 185 11.79 -2.38 -15.94
CA SER A 185 11.82 -2.85 -14.54
C SER A 185 10.64 -2.37 -13.69
N SER A 186 9.96 -1.28 -14.06
CA SER A 186 8.74 -0.84 -13.37
C SER A 186 7.62 -1.86 -13.56
N THR A 187 7.14 -2.47 -12.48
CA THR A 187 6.27 -3.65 -12.57
C THR A 187 5.09 -3.56 -11.62
N LEU A 188 3.91 -3.94 -12.13
CA LEU A 188 2.69 -4.22 -11.36
C LEU A 188 2.35 -5.70 -11.45
N ARG A 189 2.00 -6.31 -10.31
CA ARG A 189 1.51 -7.70 -10.24
C ARG A 189 0.13 -7.72 -9.61
N ALA A 190 -0.71 -8.66 -10.04
CA ALA A 190 -2.02 -8.95 -9.47
C ALA A 190 -2.04 -10.42 -9.04
N ILE A 191 -1.60 -10.70 -7.82
CA ILE A 191 -1.41 -12.05 -7.30
C ILE A 191 -2.70 -12.52 -6.64
N ALA A 192 -3.27 -13.63 -7.10
CA ALA A 192 -4.47 -14.21 -6.49
C ALA A 192 -4.20 -14.64 -5.04
N PHE A 193 -5.14 -14.39 -4.16
CA PHE A 193 -5.13 -14.90 -2.80
C PHE A 193 -6.41 -15.78 -2.58
N PRO A 194 -6.28 -16.98 -2.00
CA PRO A 194 -5.09 -17.60 -1.42
C PRO A 194 -3.92 -17.82 -2.40
N PHE A 195 -2.70 -17.70 -1.89
CA PHE A 195 -1.49 -17.81 -2.70
C PHE A 195 -1.30 -19.21 -3.25
N ASN A 196 -1.02 -19.28 -4.56
CA ASN A 196 -0.52 -20.47 -5.23
C ASN A 196 0.85 -20.19 -5.85
N SER A 197 0.90 -19.18 -6.73
CA SER A 197 2.13 -18.73 -7.39
C SER A 197 2.00 -17.25 -7.76
N ALA A 198 3.13 -16.58 -7.92
CA ALA A 198 3.19 -15.28 -8.56
C ALA A 198 3.76 -15.41 -9.97
N ASP A 199 3.26 -14.59 -10.88
CA ASP A 199 3.80 -14.46 -12.23
C ASP A 199 4.81 -13.30 -12.32
N LYS A 200 5.40 -13.11 -13.51
CA LYS A 200 6.38 -12.04 -13.78
C LYS A 200 5.81 -10.63 -13.62
N GLY A 201 4.48 -10.49 -13.59
CA GLY A 201 3.80 -9.21 -13.58
C GLY A 201 3.73 -8.54 -14.95
N THR A 202 3.23 -7.32 -14.95
CA THR A 202 3.10 -6.45 -16.11
C THR A 202 4.09 -5.31 -15.97
N ASN A 203 4.89 -5.09 -16.99
CA ASN A 203 5.85 -3.99 -17.04
C ASN A 203 5.13 -2.71 -17.47
N VAL A 204 5.32 -1.63 -16.73
CA VAL A 204 4.61 -0.37 -16.95
C VAL A 204 5.57 0.69 -17.47
N GLU A 205 5.23 1.24 -18.63
CA GLU A 205 5.85 2.44 -19.19
C GLU A 205 4.93 3.64 -18.97
N ILE A 206 5.49 4.80 -18.67
CA ILE A 206 4.74 6.04 -18.51
C ILE A 206 5.37 7.17 -19.34
N TRP A 207 4.54 8.12 -19.78
CA TRP A 207 5.04 9.43 -20.16
C TRP A 207 5.24 10.27 -18.92
N HIS A 208 6.46 10.71 -18.66
CA HIS A 208 6.79 11.57 -17.53
C HIS A 208 7.00 13.00 -18.02
N GLY A 209 5.96 13.82 -17.87
CA GLY A 209 5.92 15.17 -18.44
C GLY A 209 7.02 16.09 -17.91
N SER A 210 7.34 16.03 -16.61
CA SER A 210 8.39 16.85 -16.02
C SER A 210 9.80 16.48 -16.50
N HIS A 211 10.01 15.22 -16.91
CA HIS A 211 11.28 14.74 -17.49
C HIS A 211 11.28 14.75 -19.01
N ASN A 212 10.14 15.04 -19.65
CA ASN A 212 9.97 15.04 -21.11
C ASN A 212 10.42 13.75 -21.78
N GLN A 213 10.10 12.61 -21.19
CA GLN A 213 10.50 11.29 -21.70
C GLN A 213 9.54 10.17 -21.27
N PHE A 214 9.64 9.04 -21.98
CA PHE A 214 9.08 7.79 -21.51
C PHE A 214 9.98 7.18 -20.44
N GLU A 215 9.37 6.62 -19.39
CA GLU A 215 10.08 5.94 -18.31
C GLU A 215 9.54 4.53 -18.11
N THR A 216 10.48 3.57 -18.02
CA THR A 216 10.21 2.14 -17.86
C THR A 216 10.87 1.55 -16.61
N ASN A 217 11.73 2.35 -15.95
CA ASN A 217 12.58 1.91 -14.84
C ASN A 217 12.31 2.66 -13.53
N SER A 218 11.39 3.61 -13.53
CA SER A 218 10.96 4.31 -12.32
C SER A 218 9.98 3.44 -11.56
N PRO A 219 10.20 3.14 -10.26
CA PRO A 219 9.22 2.40 -9.49
C PRO A 219 7.98 3.27 -9.21
N ILE A 220 6.82 2.66 -9.23
CA ILE A 220 5.64 3.21 -8.58
C ILE A 220 5.99 3.40 -7.10
N ARG A 221 5.76 4.59 -6.56
CA ARG A 221 6.10 4.90 -5.17
C ARG A 221 4.95 4.58 -4.23
N THR A 222 3.75 4.89 -4.65
CA THR A 222 2.49 4.54 -3.99
C THR A 222 1.39 4.43 -5.03
N PHE A 223 0.38 3.62 -4.75
CA PHE A 223 -0.79 3.46 -5.60
C PHE A 223 -2.03 3.11 -4.80
N LEU A 224 -3.19 3.27 -5.41
CA LEU A 224 -4.42 2.70 -4.90
C LEU A 224 -5.28 2.09 -6.03
N PRO A 225 -5.93 0.94 -5.79
CA PRO A 225 -6.97 0.44 -6.66
C PRO A 225 -8.21 1.32 -6.55
N TYR A 226 -8.70 1.84 -7.67
CA TYR A 226 -9.85 2.74 -7.70
C TYR A 226 -10.72 2.48 -8.95
N LYS A 227 -12.04 2.64 -8.82
CA LYS A 227 -12.93 2.53 -9.98
C LYS A 227 -13.06 3.88 -10.67
N VAL A 228 -12.47 4.00 -11.85
CA VAL A 228 -12.61 5.17 -12.72
C VAL A 228 -13.65 4.86 -13.77
N ASN A 229 -14.77 5.59 -13.77
CA ASN A 229 -15.91 5.34 -14.66
C ASN A 229 -16.36 3.85 -14.70
N GLY A 230 -16.40 3.21 -13.53
CA GLY A 230 -16.79 1.80 -13.39
C GLY A 230 -15.71 0.77 -13.71
N GLU A 231 -14.61 1.16 -14.33
CA GLU A 231 -13.46 0.29 -14.61
C GLU A 231 -12.48 0.25 -13.43
N GLN A 232 -12.13 -0.96 -12.98
CA GLN A 232 -11.10 -1.14 -11.94
C GLN A 232 -9.75 -0.70 -12.50
N THR A 233 -9.14 0.29 -11.86
CA THR A 233 -7.93 0.98 -12.30
C THR A 233 -6.94 1.07 -11.15
N ILE A 234 -5.65 0.95 -11.42
CA ILE A 234 -4.59 1.33 -10.51
C ILE A 234 -4.27 2.80 -10.76
N LEU A 235 -4.47 3.64 -9.75
CA LEU A 235 -3.98 5.01 -9.73
C LEU A 235 -2.61 4.99 -9.09
N ALA A 236 -1.57 5.19 -9.88
CA ALA A 236 -0.18 5.07 -9.46
C ALA A 236 0.53 6.44 -9.49
N SER A 237 1.39 6.69 -8.51
CA SER A 237 2.23 7.88 -8.50
C SER A 237 3.72 7.52 -8.35
N TYR A 238 4.56 8.31 -9.04
CA TYR A 238 6.01 8.09 -9.16
C TYR A 238 6.78 9.28 -8.59
N THR A 239 8.09 9.17 -8.48
CA THR A 239 8.96 10.32 -8.14
C THR A 239 8.72 11.47 -9.13
N CYS A 240 8.76 12.70 -8.66
CA CYS A 240 8.30 13.91 -9.36
C CYS A 240 6.76 13.96 -9.60
N THR A 241 6.03 13.04 -8.95
CA THR A 241 4.56 13.06 -8.77
C THR A 241 3.69 13.09 -10.03
N PRO A 242 4.00 12.34 -11.12
CA PRO A 242 2.97 12.05 -12.11
C PRO A 242 1.89 11.16 -11.48
N LEU A 243 0.62 11.43 -11.80
CA LEU A 243 -0.50 10.54 -11.50
C LEU A 243 -0.89 9.78 -12.77
N VAL A 244 -0.86 8.46 -12.68
CA VAL A 244 -0.99 7.55 -13.83
C VAL A 244 -2.14 6.59 -13.62
N LYS A 245 -2.99 6.42 -14.62
CA LYS A 245 -4.03 5.38 -14.68
C LYS A 245 -3.49 4.15 -15.39
N VAL A 246 -3.65 2.98 -14.76
CA VAL A 246 -3.37 1.67 -15.37
C VAL A 246 -4.60 0.78 -15.18
N PRO A 247 -5.41 0.51 -16.21
CA PRO A 247 -6.55 -0.38 -16.11
C PRO A 247 -6.14 -1.77 -15.64
N VAL A 248 -6.85 -2.32 -14.64
CA VAL A 248 -6.55 -3.67 -14.14
C VAL A 248 -6.77 -4.73 -15.23
N SER A 249 -7.67 -4.50 -16.17
CA SER A 249 -7.91 -5.36 -17.33
C SER A 249 -6.69 -5.52 -18.25
N SER A 250 -5.76 -4.55 -18.24
CA SER A 250 -4.52 -4.57 -19.01
C SER A 250 -3.38 -5.34 -18.33
N LEU A 251 -3.49 -5.65 -17.05
CA LEU A 251 -2.46 -6.37 -16.31
C LEU A 251 -2.44 -7.84 -16.72
N LYS A 252 -1.41 -8.22 -17.45
CA LYS A 252 -1.20 -9.61 -17.92
C LYS A 252 0.26 -10.01 -17.71
N PRO A 253 0.52 -11.26 -17.31
CA PRO A 253 1.87 -11.75 -17.08
C PRO A 253 2.80 -11.53 -18.29
N GLY A 254 3.91 -10.84 -18.08
CA GLY A 254 4.91 -10.56 -19.10
C GLY A 254 4.52 -9.51 -20.16
N ALA A 255 3.34 -8.88 -20.04
CA ALA A 255 2.95 -7.80 -20.93
C ALA A 255 3.72 -6.50 -20.62
N LYS A 256 3.84 -5.64 -21.62
CA LYS A 256 4.27 -4.24 -21.51
C LYS A 256 3.03 -3.36 -21.72
N VAL A 257 2.77 -2.45 -20.80
CA VAL A 257 1.59 -1.58 -20.82
C VAL A 257 2.01 -0.13 -20.67
N MET A 258 1.43 0.73 -21.49
CA MET A 258 1.54 2.17 -21.34
C MET A 258 0.48 2.66 -20.35
N GLY A 259 0.93 3.20 -19.21
CA GLY A 259 0.06 3.90 -18.29
C GLY A 259 -0.33 5.28 -18.83
N THR A 260 -1.52 5.75 -18.49
CA THR A 260 -2.02 7.06 -18.92
C THR A 260 -1.71 8.10 -17.86
N THR A 261 -0.74 8.96 -18.08
CA THR A 261 -0.44 10.10 -17.18
C THR A 261 -1.53 11.16 -17.31
N ILE A 262 -2.23 11.46 -16.20
CA ILE A 262 -3.35 12.42 -16.15
C ILE A 262 -3.06 13.65 -15.31
N ALA A 263 -1.98 13.63 -14.52
CA ALA A 263 -1.50 14.81 -13.81
C ALA A 263 0.02 14.76 -13.63
N GLU A 264 0.59 15.95 -13.49
CA GLU A 264 1.92 16.23 -12.96
C GLU A 264 1.72 17.19 -11.77
N PHE A 265 2.09 16.76 -10.57
CA PHE A 265 1.88 17.57 -9.36
C PHE A 265 3.10 18.40 -8.95
N GLY A 266 4.12 18.39 -9.77
CA GLY A 266 5.33 19.20 -9.66
C GLY A 266 6.60 18.40 -9.38
N ALA A 267 7.66 18.74 -10.11
CA ALA A 267 8.97 18.12 -10.01
C ALA A 267 9.64 18.33 -8.63
N GLY A 268 10.69 17.54 -8.33
CA GLY A 268 11.47 17.63 -7.10
C GLY A 268 10.71 17.16 -5.85
N ASN A 269 9.70 16.33 -6.03
CA ASN A 269 8.82 15.82 -4.98
C ASN A 269 8.66 14.29 -5.12
N THR A 270 8.48 13.57 -4.02
CA THR A 270 8.23 12.14 -4.04
C THR A 270 6.96 11.84 -3.28
N PRO A 271 5.99 11.15 -3.88
CA PRO A 271 4.82 10.67 -3.15
C PRO A 271 5.27 9.60 -2.17
N LEU A 272 4.69 9.60 -0.99
CA LEU A 272 5.03 8.70 0.11
C LEU A 272 3.91 7.69 0.35
N ASP A 273 2.67 8.16 0.33
CA ASP A 273 1.51 7.34 0.60
C ASP A 273 0.23 7.95 0.03
N MET A 274 -0.81 7.12 -0.20
CA MET A 274 -2.04 7.56 -0.84
C MET A 274 -3.27 6.78 -0.34
N ILE A 275 -4.32 7.50 0.04
CA ILE A 275 -5.61 6.92 0.44
C ILE A 275 -6.77 7.57 -0.30
N ALA A 276 -7.87 6.83 -0.48
CA ALA A 276 -9.14 7.36 -0.97
C ALA A 276 -10.19 7.39 0.13
N TYR A 277 -11.05 8.40 0.12
CA TYR A 277 -12.16 8.51 1.06
C TYR A 277 -13.35 9.27 0.45
N SER A 278 -14.51 9.13 1.08
CA SER A 278 -15.73 9.85 0.67
C SER A 278 -16.15 10.83 1.77
N LYS A 279 -16.51 12.06 1.40
CA LYS A 279 -17.04 13.08 2.30
C LYS A 279 -18.09 13.93 1.60
N GLY A 280 -19.26 14.09 2.20
CA GLY A 280 -20.33 14.91 1.62
C GLY A 280 -20.82 14.42 0.25
N GLY A 281 -20.80 13.11 0.00
CA GLY A 281 -21.21 12.51 -1.28
C GLY A 281 -20.20 12.69 -2.42
N LYS A 282 -18.99 13.16 -2.14
CA LYS A 282 -17.88 13.31 -3.09
C LYS A 282 -16.71 12.43 -2.68
N ASN A 283 -15.95 11.98 -3.66
CA ASN A 283 -14.79 11.14 -3.45
C ASN A 283 -13.50 11.95 -3.61
N TYR A 284 -12.55 11.71 -2.72
CA TYR A 284 -11.27 12.40 -2.67
C TYR A 284 -10.13 11.42 -2.50
N ILE A 285 -8.96 11.85 -2.92
CA ILE A 285 -7.69 11.17 -2.64
C ILE A 285 -6.81 12.13 -1.84
N LEU A 286 -6.19 11.61 -0.79
CA LEU A 286 -5.06 12.26 -0.11
C LEU A 286 -3.79 11.57 -0.55
N MET A 287 -2.75 12.36 -0.78
CA MET A 287 -1.41 11.88 -1.12
C MET A 287 -0.37 12.65 -0.30
N SER A 288 0.35 11.97 0.57
CA SER A 288 1.47 12.57 1.31
C SER A 288 2.72 12.64 0.44
N ASN A 289 3.56 13.64 0.69
CA ASN A 289 4.69 13.95 -0.17
C ASN A 289 5.89 14.47 0.63
N THR A 290 7.08 14.28 0.08
CA THR A 290 8.34 14.70 0.73
C THR A 290 8.48 16.20 0.91
N SER A 291 7.97 17.02 -0.01
CA SER A 291 8.23 18.47 -0.04
C SER A 291 7.00 19.35 -0.24
N ARG A 292 5.82 18.76 -0.53
CA ARG A 292 4.59 19.53 -0.79
C ARG A 292 3.46 19.24 0.21
N GLY A 293 3.76 18.55 1.32
CA GLY A 293 2.79 18.17 2.35
C GLY A 293 1.78 17.15 1.83
N VAL A 294 0.59 17.14 2.43
CA VAL A 294 -0.52 16.29 1.99
C VAL A 294 -1.34 17.03 0.95
N MET A 295 -1.41 16.46 -0.24
CA MET A 295 -2.25 16.92 -1.34
C MET A 295 -3.61 16.25 -1.26
N LYS A 296 -4.69 17.03 -1.48
CA LYS A 296 -6.04 16.53 -1.66
C LYS A 296 -6.53 16.88 -3.04
N PHE A 297 -7.06 15.89 -3.75
CA PHE A 297 -7.70 16.09 -5.06
C PHE A 297 -8.96 15.26 -5.22
N SER A 298 -9.84 15.66 -6.14
CA SER A 298 -11.06 14.93 -6.43
C SER A 298 -10.72 13.59 -7.09
N ALA A 299 -11.37 12.53 -6.62
CA ALA A 299 -11.38 11.24 -7.29
C ALA A 299 -12.55 11.08 -8.28
N ASP A 300 -13.50 12.02 -8.24
CA ASP A 300 -14.62 12.08 -9.20
C ASP A 300 -14.16 12.79 -10.48
N GLY A 301 -14.53 12.24 -11.65
CA GLY A 301 -14.25 12.82 -12.96
C GLY A 301 -12.84 12.59 -13.49
N LEU A 302 -12.07 11.66 -12.89
CA LEU A 302 -10.72 11.34 -13.35
C LEU A 302 -10.68 10.80 -14.80
N GLU A 303 -11.78 10.25 -15.30
CA GLU A 303 -11.93 9.82 -16.71
C GLU A 303 -11.87 10.98 -17.68
N GLY A 304 -12.30 12.18 -17.28
CA GLY A 304 -12.36 13.38 -18.13
C GLY A 304 -11.01 14.05 -18.36
N PHE A 305 -9.97 13.69 -17.63
CA PHE A 305 -8.64 14.28 -17.82
C PHE A 305 -7.93 13.68 -19.03
N SER A 306 -7.54 14.54 -19.98
CA SER A 306 -6.78 14.15 -21.15
C SER A 306 -5.39 13.65 -20.78
N PRO A 307 -4.83 12.67 -21.53
CA PRO A 307 -3.47 12.22 -21.35
C PRO A 307 -2.45 13.35 -21.50
N ILE A 308 -1.49 13.44 -20.59
CA ILE A 308 -0.33 14.31 -20.72
C ILE A 308 0.67 13.59 -21.61
N THR A 309 0.98 14.20 -22.78
CA THR A 309 1.89 13.65 -23.81
C THR A 309 2.98 14.63 -24.23
N LYS A 310 3.09 15.75 -23.52
CA LYS A 310 4.07 16.80 -23.79
C LYS A 310 4.79 17.17 -22.49
N GLN A 311 5.91 17.88 -22.63
CA GLN A 311 6.64 18.39 -21.48
C GLN A 311 5.76 19.29 -20.59
N VAL A 312 5.90 19.10 -19.29
CA VAL A 312 5.26 19.92 -18.24
C VAL A 312 6.37 20.51 -17.37
N GLN A 313 6.39 21.83 -17.20
CA GLN A 313 7.44 22.48 -16.41
C GLN A 313 7.18 22.47 -14.91
N ASP A 314 5.91 22.51 -14.46
CA ASP A 314 5.53 22.47 -13.03
C ASP A 314 4.34 21.54 -12.81
N LYS A 315 3.12 22.01 -13.09
CA LYS A 315 1.88 21.30 -12.79
C LYS A 315 0.95 21.26 -14.00
N ALA A 316 0.28 20.12 -14.17
CA ALA A 316 -0.76 19.97 -15.20
C ALA A 316 -1.76 18.87 -14.81
N GLY A 317 -2.92 18.87 -15.45
CA GLY A 317 -3.95 17.85 -15.28
C GLY A 317 -4.80 18.06 -14.03
N VAL A 318 -4.94 17.04 -13.20
CA VAL A 318 -5.81 17.04 -12.01
C VAL A 318 -5.37 18.14 -11.03
N PRO A 319 -6.24 19.09 -10.66
CA PRO A 319 -5.92 20.10 -9.66
C PRO A 319 -5.92 19.51 -8.24
N TYR A 320 -5.10 20.07 -7.36
CA TYR A 320 -5.07 19.70 -5.94
C TYR A 320 -4.98 20.90 -5.02
N GLU A 321 -5.34 20.71 -3.77
CA GLU A 321 -5.08 21.62 -2.66
C GLU A 321 -4.13 20.98 -1.65
N THR A 322 -3.28 21.77 -0.98
CA THR A 322 -2.43 21.30 0.11
C THR A 322 -3.17 21.47 1.44
N ILE A 323 -3.22 20.42 2.26
CA ILE A 323 -3.89 20.43 3.55
C ILE A 323 -2.95 20.99 4.62
N ALA A 324 -3.16 22.23 5.00
CA ALA A 324 -2.26 22.97 5.92
C ALA A 324 -2.15 22.33 7.32
N THR A 325 -3.14 21.56 7.76
CA THR A 325 -3.15 20.88 9.07
C THR A 325 -2.46 19.51 9.08
N MET A 326 -2.05 19.02 7.90
CA MET A 326 -1.38 17.73 7.74
C MET A 326 0.04 17.94 7.22
N THR A 327 0.92 18.43 8.09
CA THR A 327 2.32 18.70 7.76
C THR A 327 3.23 17.52 8.14
N ASN A 328 4.31 17.32 7.37
CA ASN A 328 5.32 16.28 7.65
C ASN A 328 4.78 14.85 7.73
N VAL A 329 3.64 14.57 7.13
CA VAL A 329 3.05 13.23 7.08
C VAL A 329 3.88 12.36 6.15
N VAL A 330 4.32 11.21 6.65
CA VAL A 330 5.11 10.23 5.88
C VAL A 330 4.31 8.99 5.50
N GLN A 331 3.37 8.56 6.34
CA GLN A 331 2.46 7.45 6.08
C GLN A 331 1.05 7.78 6.55
N MET A 332 0.05 7.19 5.94
CA MET A 332 -1.37 7.39 6.26
C MET A 332 -2.14 6.10 6.03
N ASP A 333 -3.13 5.82 6.90
CA ASP A 333 -4.14 4.82 6.57
C ASP A 333 -5.50 5.21 7.13
N GLN A 334 -6.56 4.73 6.50
CA GLN A 334 -7.92 5.09 6.90
C GLN A 334 -8.27 4.44 8.25
N PHE A 335 -8.60 5.26 9.25
CA PHE A 335 -9.03 4.79 10.56
C PHE A 335 -10.51 4.39 10.56
N ASP A 336 -11.35 5.29 10.05
CA ASP A 336 -12.78 5.10 9.84
C ASP A 336 -13.31 6.00 8.71
N ALA A 337 -14.62 6.10 8.55
CA ALA A 337 -15.23 6.94 7.51
C ALA A 337 -14.96 8.45 7.66
N GLN A 338 -14.48 8.90 8.82
CA GLN A 338 -14.30 10.32 9.15
C GLN A 338 -12.86 10.67 9.52
N HIS A 339 -12.00 9.66 9.77
CA HIS A 339 -10.66 9.84 10.30
C HIS A 339 -9.62 9.04 9.53
N VAL A 340 -8.42 9.57 9.50
CA VAL A 340 -7.18 8.95 9.01
C VAL A 340 -6.14 8.90 10.13
N VAL A 341 -5.41 7.80 10.27
CA VAL A 341 -4.18 7.76 11.08
C VAL A 341 -3.05 8.29 10.23
N ILE A 342 -2.27 9.19 10.77
CA ILE A 342 -1.06 9.72 10.15
C ILE A 342 0.15 9.40 11.00
N LEU A 343 1.25 9.01 10.35
CA LEU A 343 2.58 8.96 10.92
C LEU A 343 3.35 10.19 10.43
N GLU A 344 3.84 10.98 11.36
CA GLU A 344 4.64 12.16 11.04
C GLU A 344 6.14 11.85 11.06
N LYS A 345 6.92 12.66 10.35
CA LYS A 345 8.39 12.54 10.29
C LYS A 345 9.05 12.65 11.68
N SER A 346 8.39 13.31 12.64
CA SER A 346 8.80 13.34 14.06
C SER A 346 8.75 11.96 14.74
N GLY A 347 8.02 11.01 14.15
CA GLY A 347 7.68 9.73 14.75
C GLY A 347 6.45 9.81 15.66
N ASP A 348 5.59 10.81 15.48
CA ASP A 348 4.30 10.89 16.13
C ASP A 348 3.22 10.23 15.29
N LEU A 349 2.40 9.42 15.93
CA LEU A 349 1.27 8.71 15.31
C LEU A 349 -0.02 9.24 15.91
N ARG A 350 -0.92 9.74 15.09
CA ARG A 350 -2.20 10.26 15.56
C ARG A 350 -3.31 10.16 14.54
N THR A 351 -4.52 10.09 15.04
CA THR A 351 -5.74 10.19 14.24
C THR A 351 -6.09 11.65 14.01
N VAL A 352 -6.45 11.98 12.76
CA VAL A 352 -6.95 13.30 12.37
C VAL A 352 -8.22 13.18 11.55
N ALA A 353 -9.07 14.21 11.59
CA ALA A 353 -10.27 14.22 10.75
C ALA A 353 -9.89 14.30 9.26
N LEU A 354 -10.59 13.53 8.43
CA LEU A 354 -10.49 13.62 6.97
C LEU A 354 -10.96 15.01 6.51
N PRO A 355 -10.16 15.73 5.69
CA PRO A 355 -10.43 17.13 5.30
C PRO A 355 -11.60 17.29 4.32
#